data_5c2c9fdf9eb5c810a8c10eb14e05493c
#
_entry.id   5c2c9fdf9eb5c810a8c10eb14e05493c
#
_cell.length_a   1.000
_cell.length_b   1.000
_cell.length_c   1.000
_cell.angle_alpha   90.00
_cell.angle_beta   90.00
_cell.angle_gamma   90.00
#
_symmetry.space_group_name_H-M   'P 1'
#
loop_
_entity.id
_entity.type
_entity.pdbx_description
1 polymer ?
#
loop_
_entity_poly.entity_id
_entity_poly.type
_entity_poly.pdbx_seq_one_letter_code
_entity_poly.pdbx_strand_id
1 'polypeptide(L)'
;MNQPNAEGSPWQPFDVAALRAAGVGVDVGRTLEDPGLPVDCIGMFVRNAELELRVRDLPCGRAVCLGGFEDGVNSYWLVLGSGEVWMAYGYEGGLQRFALVNSSVVALQRMLRLWESFVLSGRSEDDEDYEDHVAELLDQAQREDRDAFSDDDAWWSRVFEEVELGVLGPE
;
A
#
# COMPACT_ATOMS: atom_id res chain seq x y z
N MET A 1 -8.04 -30.66 2.79
CA MET A 1 -7.58 -29.40 3.40
C MET A 1 -6.49 -28.85 2.49
N ASN A 2 -6.83 -27.84 1.71
CA ASN A 2 -5.82 -27.12 0.92
C ASN A 2 -5.11 -26.17 1.89
N GLN A 3 -3.84 -26.42 2.15
CA GLN A 3 -2.97 -25.37 2.70
C GLN A 3 -2.91 -24.25 1.64
N PRO A 4 -3.11 -22.97 2.02
CA PRO A 4 -2.80 -21.88 1.10
C PRO A 4 -1.32 -21.99 0.73
N ASN A 5 -1.03 -21.96 -0.56
CA ASN A 5 0.35 -21.89 -1.05
C ASN A 5 1.03 -20.68 -0.40
N ALA A 6 2.13 -20.92 0.27
CA ALA A 6 3.00 -19.90 0.88
C ALA A 6 3.83 -19.14 -0.19
N GLU A 7 3.26 -18.96 -1.38
CA GLU A 7 3.84 -18.13 -2.44
C GLU A 7 3.14 -16.77 -2.39
N GLY A 8 3.92 -15.72 -2.22
CA GLY A 8 3.42 -14.35 -2.23
C GLY A 8 2.65 -14.02 -3.52
N SER A 9 1.84 -13.00 -3.45
CA SER A 9 1.02 -12.57 -4.59
C SER A 9 1.88 -12.21 -5.80
N PRO A 10 1.47 -12.60 -7.02
CA PRO A 10 2.20 -12.22 -8.22
C PRO A 10 2.22 -10.69 -8.39
N TRP A 11 3.41 -10.16 -8.66
CA TRP A 11 3.60 -8.77 -9.04
C TRP A 11 3.33 -8.62 -10.53
N GLN A 12 2.55 -7.61 -10.89
CA GLN A 12 2.18 -7.36 -12.27
C GLN A 12 2.52 -5.94 -12.70
N PRO A 13 3.14 -5.79 -13.88
CA PRO A 13 3.39 -4.48 -14.47
C PRO A 13 2.07 -3.75 -14.79
N PHE A 14 2.17 -2.41 -14.85
CA PHE A 14 1.15 -1.58 -15.46
C PHE A 14 1.45 -1.39 -16.95
N ASP A 15 0.42 -1.17 -17.75
CA ASP A 15 0.59 -0.85 -19.16
C ASP A 15 1.23 0.54 -19.33
N VAL A 16 2.37 0.59 -20.04
CA VAL A 16 3.16 1.82 -20.21
C VAL A 16 2.40 2.90 -20.98
N ALA A 17 1.63 2.51 -21.99
CA ALA A 17 0.86 3.46 -22.79
C ALA A 17 -0.27 4.06 -21.95
N ALA A 18 -0.92 3.25 -21.13
CA ALA A 18 -1.96 3.69 -20.20
C ALA A 18 -1.39 4.62 -19.09
N LEU A 19 -0.22 4.30 -18.52
CA LEU A 19 0.47 5.16 -17.55
C LEU A 19 0.78 6.55 -18.14
N ARG A 20 1.31 6.60 -19.36
CA ARG A 20 1.59 7.86 -20.07
C ARG A 20 0.32 8.64 -20.36
N ALA A 21 -0.73 7.97 -20.81
CA ALA A 21 -2.03 8.60 -21.05
C ALA A 21 -2.65 9.18 -19.77
N ALA A 22 -2.42 8.55 -18.62
CA ALA A 22 -2.83 9.03 -17.30
C ALA A 22 -1.95 10.19 -16.78
N GLY A 23 -0.83 10.51 -17.44
CA GLY A 23 0.07 11.59 -17.08
C GLY A 23 1.19 11.19 -16.10
N VAL A 24 1.43 9.90 -15.91
CA VAL A 24 2.52 9.41 -15.05
C VAL A 24 3.87 9.72 -15.69
N GLY A 25 4.77 10.33 -14.91
CA GLY A 25 6.12 10.65 -15.35
C GLY A 25 6.97 9.41 -15.64
N VAL A 26 7.98 9.56 -16.50
CA VAL A 26 8.78 8.43 -17.02
C VAL A 26 9.44 7.60 -15.92
N ASP A 27 10.01 8.25 -14.89
CA ASP A 27 10.75 7.54 -13.84
C ASP A 27 9.80 6.72 -12.95
N VAL A 28 8.67 7.29 -12.54
CA VAL A 28 7.63 6.57 -11.81
C VAL A 28 7.00 5.49 -12.68
N GLY A 29 6.79 5.79 -13.97
CA GLY A 29 6.28 4.83 -14.95
C GLY A 29 7.16 3.58 -15.06
N ARG A 30 8.49 3.73 -15.07
CA ARG A 30 9.41 2.58 -15.07
C ARG A 30 9.26 1.69 -13.84
N THR A 31 9.09 2.29 -12.66
CA THR A 31 8.85 1.54 -11.42
C THR A 31 7.53 0.76 -11.46
N LEU A 32 6.49 1.34 -12.07
CA LEU A 32 5.19 0.69 -12.25
C LEU A 32 5.18 -0.34 -13.41
N GLU A 33 6.12 -0.22 -14.35
CA GLU A 33 6.33 -1.18 -15.42
C GLU A 33 7.10 -2.42 -14.93
N ASP A 34 8.11 -2.22 -14.07
CA ASP A 34 8.96 -3.31 -13.56
C ASP A 34 9.43 -3.01 -12.12
N PRO A 35 9.01 -3.81 -11.16
CA PRO A 35 8.13 -5.00 -11.21
C PRO A 35 6.63 -4.71 -11.19
N GLY A 36 6.18 -3.46 -11.16
CA GLY A 36 4.78 -3.08 -10.98
C GLY A 36 4.32 -3.14 -9.53
N LEU A 37 3.09 -3.56 -9.30
CA LEU A 37 2.50 -3.75 -7.98
C LEU A 37 1.84 -5.13 -7.87
N PRO A 38 1.68 -5.69 -6.66
CA PRO A 38 1.03 -7.00 -6.48
C PRO A 38 -0.44 -6.94 -6.94
N VAL A 39 -0.95 -8.07 -7.40
CA VAL A 39 -2.38 -8.19 -7.73
C VAL A 39 -3.23 -8.10 -6.47
N ASP A 40 -2.78 -8.79 -5.43
CA ASP A 40 -3.38 -8.80 -4.10
C ASP A 40 -2.28 -9.01 -3.06
N CYS A 41 -2.01 -8.01 -2.26
CA CYS A 41 -1.06 -8.11 -1.15
C CYS A 41 -1.80 -8.39 0.15
N ILE A 42 -2.41 -9.57 0.25
CA ILE A 42 -3.12 -10.06 1.45
C ILE A 42 -4.11 -8.99 1.96
N GLY A 43 -4.97 -8.52 1.06
CA GLY A 43 -5.97 -7.49 1.35
C GLY A 43 -5.43 -6.06 1.53
N MET A 44 -4.17 -5.87 1.93
CA MET A 44 -3.58 -4.55 2.16
C MET A 44 -3.53 -3.70 0.89
N PHE A 45 -3.27 -4.30 -0.25
CA PHE A 45 -3.34 -3.67 -1.55
C PHE A 45 -3.94 -4.65 -2.56
N VAL A 46 -4.98 -4.21 -3.28
CA VAL A 46 -5.66 -5.01 -4.30
C VAL A 46 -5.76 -4.23 -5.60
N ARG A 47 -5.33 -4.83 -6.72
CA ARG A 47 -5.56 -4.26 -8.05
C ARG A 47 -7.06 -4.28 -8.36
N ASN A 48 -7.57 -3.15 -8.83
CA ASN A 48 -8.97 -3.00 -9.22
C ASN A 48 -9.05 -2.47 -10.66
N ALA A 49 -9.38 -3.35 -11.60
CA ALA A 49 -9.42 -3.02 -13.03
C ALA A 49 -10.40 -1.89 -13.38
N GLU A 50 -11.44 -1.66 -12.59
CA GLU A 50 -12.43 -0.59 -12.82
C GLU A 50 -11.90 0.79 -12.37
N LEU A 51 -11.02 0.82 -11.37
CA LEU A 51 -10.46 2.04 -10.80
C LEU A 51 -9.04 2.32 -11.28
N GLU A 52 -8.32 1.31 -11.73
CA GLU A 52 -6.92 1.39 -12.13
C GLU A 52 -6.69 2.45 -13.19
N LEU A 53 -5.71 3.32 -12.92
CA LEU A 53 -5.33 4.46 -13.75
C LEU A 53 -6.43 5.51 -13.99
N ARG A 54 -7.51 5.46 -13.21
CA ARG A 54 -8.48 6.55 -13.17
C ARG A 54 -7.80 7.82 -12.63
N VAL A 55 -8.01 8.94 -13.31
CA VAL A 55 -7.42 10.23 -12.95
C VAL A 55 -8.45 11.07 -12.20
N ARG A 56 -8.03 11.68 -11.07
CA ARG A 56 -8.84 12.60 -10.25
C ARG A 56 -8.01 13.76 -9.73
N ASP A 57 -8.66 14.89 -9.47
CA ASP A 57 -8.09 15.95 -8.66
C ASP A 57 -8.46 15.69 -7.19
N LEU A 58 -7.44 15.52 -6.35
CA LEU A 58 -7.53 15.35 -4.92
C LEU A 58 -7.06 16.62 -4.21
N PRO A 59 -7.34 16.82 -2.91
CA PRO A 59 -6.82 17.97 -2.17
C PRO A 59 -5.28 18.08 -2.18
N CYS A 60 -4.59 16.93 -2.28
CA CYS A 60 -3.12 16.85 -2.38
C CYS A 60 -2.59 17.02 -3.81
N GLY A 61 -3.45 17.11 -4.83
CA GLY A 61 -3.07 17.31 -6.23
C GLY A 61 -3.76 16.35 -7.20
N ARG A 62 -3.45 16.51 -8.49
CA ARG A 62 -3.93 15.61 -9.54
C ARG A 62 -3.29 14.23 -9.35
N ALA A 63 -4.11 13.20 -9.31
CA ALA A 63 -3.67 11.87 -8.94
C ALA A 63 -4.27 10.77 -9.83
N VAL A 64 -3.58 9.62 -9.82
CA VAL A 64 -3.94 8.41 -10.58
C VAL A 64 -4.15 7.27 -9.60
N CYS A 65 -5.27 6.55 -9.73
CA CYS A 65 -5.56 5.39 -8.91
C CYS A 65 -4.61 4.22 -9.25
N LEU A 66 -3.97 3.67 -8.22
CA LEU A 66 -3.10 2.49 -8.35
C LEU A 66 -3.82 1.19 -7.99
N GLY A 67 -4.81 1.26 -7.11
CA GLY A 67 -5.54 0.10 -6.59
C GLY A 67 -6.38 0.47 -5.38
N GLY A 68 -6.81 -0.51 -4.64
CA GLY A 68 -7.64 -0.34 -3.46
C GLY A 68 -7.14 -1.11 -2.25
N PHE A 69 -7.85 -0.97 -1.16
CA PHE A 69 -7.77 -1.82 0.02
C PHE A 69 -8.83 -2.93 -0.11
N GLU A 70 -8.73 -3.99 0.69
CA GLU A 70 -9.63 -5.14 0.62
C GLU A 70 -11.12 -4.80 0.80
N ASP A 71 -11.43 -3.71 1.51
CA ASP A 71 -12.80 -3.24 1.75
C ASP A 71 -13.52 -2.75 0.48
N GLY A 72 -12.78 -2.54 -0.62
CA GLY A 72 -13.30 -2.04 -1.88
C GLY A 72 -13.75 -0.58 -1.86
N VAL A 73 -13.54 0.11 -0.74
CA VAL A 73 -13.95 1.51 -0.51
C VAL A 73 -12.74 2.43 -0.48
N ASN A 74 -11.71 2.03 0.26
CA ASN A 74 -10.48 2.79 0.36
C ASN A 74 -9.57 2.52 -0.85
N SER A 75 -8.89 3.55 -1.35
CA SER A 75 -8.11 3.48 -2.59
C SER A 75 -6.80 4.23 -2.52
N TYR A 76 -5.78 3.68 -3.22
CA TYR A 76 -4.42 4.22 -3.31
C TYR A 76 -4.27 5.11 -4.53
N TRP A 77 -3.75 6.31 -4.33
CA TRP A 77 -3.62 7.34 -5.35
C TRP A 77 -2.19 7.87 -5.45
N LEU A 78 -1.61 7.79 -6.63
CA LEU A 78 -0.34 8.40 -6.96
C LEU A 78 -0.56 9.86 -7.34
N VAL A 79 0.00 10.80 -6.59
CA VAL A 79 -0.03 12.23 -6.89
C VAL A 79 1.02 12.54 -7.96
N LEU A 80 0.57 13.01 -9.12
CA LEU A 80 1.43 13.18 -10.30
C LEU A 80 2.51 14.25 -10.12
N GLY A 81 2.23 15.28 -9.31
CA GLY A 81 3.18 16.37 -9.08
C GLY A 81 4.30 16.05 -8.10
N SER A 82 3.99 15.33 -7.01
CA SER A 82 4.95 15.00 -5.95
C SER A 82 5.51 13.58 -6.05
N GLY A 83 4.79 12.66 -6.67
CA GLY A 83 5.13 11.22 -6.70
C GLY A 83 4.74 10.47 -5.43
N GLU A 84 4.12 11.15 -4.47
CA GLU A 84 3.61 10.55 -3.24
C GLU A 84 2.41 9.66 -3.52
N VAL A 85 2.22 8.66 -2.65
CA VAL A 85 1.04 7.80 -2.66
C VAL A 85 0.16 8.15 -1.47
N TRP A 86 -1.10 8.42 -1.74
CA TRP A 86 -2.11 8.79 -0.75
C TRP A 86 -3.26 7.79 -0.72
N MET A 87 -3.83 7.58 0.45
CA MET A 87 -5.07 6.83 0.65
C MET A 87 -6.25 7.79 0.62
N ALA A 88 -7.25 7.49 -0.20
CA ALA A 88 -8.56 8.09 -0.09
C ALA A 88 -9.48 7.17 0.71
N TYR A 89 -9.96 7.63 1.86
CA TYR A 89 -10.87 6.90 2.72
C TYR A 89 -12.32 7.26 2.41
N GLY A 90 -13.15 6.24 2.23
CA GLY A 90 -14.58 6.40 2.02
C GLY A 90 -14.97 6.61 0.56
N TYR A 91 -16.28 6.62 0.32
CA TYR A 91 -16.84 6.69 -1.02
C TYR A 91 -16.68 8.06 -1.65
N GLU A 92 -16.40 8.08 -2.96
CA GLU A 92 -16.42 9.29 -3.76
C GLU A 92 -17.81 9.96 -3.70
N GLY A 93 -17.82 11.28 -3.49
CA GLY A 93 -19.05 12.06 -3.34
C GLY A 93 -19.59 12.14 -1.90
N GLY A 94 -19.04 11.36 -0.97
CA GLY A 94 -19.27 11.47 0.47
C GLY A 94 -18.21 12.31 1.17
N LEU A 95 -18.18 12.24 2.50
CA LEU A 95 -17.11 12.84 3.30
C LEU A 95 -15.84 11.97 3.19
N GLN A 96 -15.01 12.23 2.19
CA GLN A 96 -13.73 11.57 2.00
C GLN A 96 -12.63 12.20 2.85
N ARG A 97 -11.77 11.36 3.44
CA ARG A 97 -10.53 11.76 4.08
C ARG A 97 -9.34 11.27 3.25
N PHE A 98 -8.21 11.89 3.47
CA PHE A 98 -6.97 11.56 2.75
C PHE A 98 -5.82 11.45 3.74
N ALA A 99 -4.98 10.44 3.60
CA ALA A 99 -3.78 10.27 4.39
C ALA A 99 -2.61 9.87 3.51
N LEU A 100 -1.40 10.31 3.87
CA LEU A 100 -0.18 9.86 3.23
C LEU A 100 0.00 8.37 3.47
N VAL A 101 0.30 7.62 2.40
CA VAL A 101 0.70 6.21 2.48
C VAL A 101 2.21 6.12 2.40
N ASN A 102 2.79 6.60 1.30
CA ASN A 102 4.23 6.56 1.08
C ASN A 102 4.73 7.79 0.33
N SER A 103 6.00 8.12 0.56
CA SER A 103 6.68 9.23 -0.11
C SER A 103 6.93 8.97 -1.61
N SER A 104 6.85 7.72 -2.06
CA SER A 104 7.05 7.32 -3.45
C SER A 104 6.46 5.93 -3.74
N VAL A 105 6.31 5.59 -5.03
CA VAL A 105 5.93 4.25 -5.48
C VAL A 105 6.97 3.20 -5.08
N VAL A 106 8.26 3.55 -5.11
CA VAL A 106 9.34 2.63 -4.66
C VAL A 106 9.19 2.30 -3.19
N ALA A 107 8.90 3.30 -2.36
CA ALA A 107 8.64 3.09 -0.94
C ALA A 107 7.38 2.22 -0.73
N LEU A 108 6.30 2.48 -1.47
CA LEU A 108 5.10 1.62 -1.45
C LEU A 108 5.45 0.16 -1.79
N GLN A 109 6.23 -0.09 -2.84
CA GLN A 109 6.63 -1.45 -3.22
C GLN A 109 7.39 -2.16 -2.10
N ARG A 110 8.31 -1.45 -1.41
CA ARG A 110 9.07 -2.01 -0.28
C ARG A 110 8.19 -2.29 0.92
N MET A 111 7.29 -1.39 1.24
CA MET A 111 6.33 -1.55 2.33
C MET A 111 5.37 -2.72 2.10
N LEU A 112 4.86 -2.90 0.89
CA LEU A 112 4.00 -4.02 0.55
C LEU A 112 4.74 -5.37 0.64
N ARG A 113 6.01 -5.42 0.23
CA ARG A 113 6.85 -6.64 0.42
C ARG A 113 7.12 -6.95 1.88
N LEU A 114 7.37 -5.90 2.67
CA LEU A 114 7.57 -6.03 4.11
C LEU A 114 6.32 -6.57 4.79
N TRP A 115 5.14 -6.02 4.45
CA TRP A 115 3.86 -6.49 4.92
C TRP A 115 3.59 -7.96 4.55
N GLU A 116 3.76 -8.31 3.28
CA GLU A 116 3.59 -9.68 2.80
C GLU A 116 4.50 -10.66 3.55
N SER A 117 5.78 -10.31 3.72
CA SER A 117 6.74 -11.12 4.49
C SER A 117 6.32 -11.30 5.94
N PHE A 118 5.80 -10.26 6.58
CA PHE A 118 5.30 -10.32 7.96
C PHE A 118 4.12 -11.28 8.07
N VAL A 119 3.09 -11.12 7.23
CA VAL A 119 1.90 -11.96 7.28
C VAL A 119 2.24 -13.43 6.96
N LEU A 120 3.08 -13.67 5.96
CA LEU A 120 3.52 -15.02 5.58
C LEU A 120 4.46 -15.67 6.61
N SER A 121 5.02 -14.91 7.57
CA SER A 121 5.83 -15.47 8.65
C SER A 121 5.01 -16.36 9.58
N GLY A 122 3.69 -16.20 9.63
CA GLY A 122 2.77 -16.95 10.46
C GLY A 122 2.94 -16.68 11.96
N ARG A 123 3.66 -15.61 12.33
CA ARG A 123 3.79 -15.21 13.73
C ARG A 123 2.51 -14.55 14.21
N SER A 124 2.03 -14.94 15.37
CA SER A 124 0.80 -14.45 15.96
C SER A 124 1.03 -13.79 17.31
N GLU A 125 0.04 -13.06 17.82
CA GLU A 125 0.08 -12.42 19.14
C GLU A 125 0.29 -13.40 20.31
N ASP A 126 0.07 -14.69 20.08
CA ASP A 126 0.30 -15.76 21.06
C ASP A 126 1.79 -16.17 21.16
N ASP A 127 2.64 -15.73 20.24
CA ASP A 127 4.07 -16.05 20.25
C ASP A 127 4.80 -15.18 21.29
N GLU A 128 5.70 -15.80 22.10
CA GLU A 128 6.42 -15.10 23.19
C GLU A 128 7.28 -13.92 22.67
N ASP A 129 7.71 -13.95 21.41
CA ASP A 129 8.56 -12.95 20.76
C ASP A 129 7.80 -12.03 19.79
N TYR A 130 6.46 -12.05 19.82
CA TYR A 130 5.63 -11.26 18.89
C TYR A 130 5.88 -9.76 19.02
N GLU A 131 5.90 -9.22 20.25
CA GLU A 131 6.12 -7.78 20.49
C GLU A 131 7.49 -7.33 19.97
N ASP A 132 8.54 -8.12 20.21
CA ASP A 132 9.90 -7.85 19.70
C ASP A 132 9.92 -7.88 18.17
N HIS A 133 9.23 -8.84 17.56
CA HIS A 133 9.14 -8.97 16.12
C HIS A 133 8.40 -7.80 15.48
N VAL A 134 7.30 -7.35 16.08
CA VAL A 134 6.54 -6.17 15.60
C VAL A 134 7.38 -4.90 15.74
N ALA A 135 8.12 -4.73 16.83
CA ALA A 135 9.02 -3.61 17.02
C ALA A 135 10.15 -3.57 15.96
N GLU A 136 10.74 -4.72 15.63
CA GLU A 136 11.74 -4.83 14.56
C GLU A 136 11.14 -4.49 13.19
N LEU A 137 9.92 -4.97 12.92
CA LEU A 137 9.19 -4.71 11.69
C LEU A 137 8.90 -3.22 11.53
N LEU A 138 8.42 -2.56 12.59
CA LEU A 138 8.16 -1.12 12.61
C LEU A 138 9.43 -0.31 12.36
N ASP A 139 10.54 -0.67 13.03
CA ASP A 139 11.83 0.00 12.84
C ASP A 139 12.35 -0.17 11.40
N GLN A 140 12.16 -1.35 10.79
CA GLN A 140 12.47 -1.58 9.39
C GLN A 140 11.58 -0.74 8.45
N ALA A 141 10.28 -0.71 8.70
CA ALA A 141 9.32 0.07 7.93
C ALA A 141 9.64 1.58 7.95
N GLN A 142 9.98 2.12 9.13
CA GLN A 142 10.40 3.53 9.29
C GLN A 142 11.73 3.84 8.58
N ARG A 143 12.63 2.87 8.44
CA ARG A 143 13.85 3.03 7.64
C ARG A 143 13.58 3.04 6.15
N GLU A 144 12.59 2.29 5.68
CA GLU A 144 12.20 2.27 4.27
C GLU A 144 11.50 3.56 3.83
N ASP A 145 10.66 4.13 4.69
CA ASP A 145 9.94 5.38 4.39
C ASP A 145 9.59 6.15 5.68
N ARG A 146 10.47 7.02 6.11
CA ARG A 146 10.28 7.80 7.32
C ARG A 146 9.07 8.74 7.24
N ASP A 147 8.79 9.28 6.06
CA ASP A 147 7.70 10.24 5.86
C ASP A 147 6.32 9.57 6.02
N ALA A 148 6.24 8.26 5.74
CA ALA A 148 5.03 7.46 5.95
C ALA A 148 4.59 7.31 7.42
N PHE A 149 5.45 7.73 8.36
CA PHE A 149 5.21 7.69 9.82
C PHE A 149 5.33 9.07 10.48
N SER A 150 5.36 10.14 9.69
CA SER A 150 5.53 11.51 10.21
C SER A 150 4.30 12.06 10.92
N ASP A 151 3.15 11.43 10.76
CA ASP A 151 1.85 11.80 11.31
C ASP A 151 1.16 10.54 11.86
N ASP A 152 0.58 10.63 13.03
CA ASP A 152 -0.18 9.53 13.67
C ASP A 152 -1.41 9.14 12.82
N ASP A 153 -1.95 10.07 12.03
CA ASP A 153 -3.05 9.82 11.09
C ASP A 153 -2.58 9.25 9.73
N ALA A 154 -1.27 9.12 9.49
CA ALA A 154 -0.76 8.49 8.29
C ALA A 154 -1.16 7.01 8.21
N TRP A 155 -1.32 6.50 6.98
CA TRP A 155 -1.82 5.14 6.76
C TRP A 155 -1.04 4.07 7.54
N TRP A 156 0.30 4.04 7.38
CA TRP A 156 1.12 3.03 8.03
C TRP A 156 1.21 3.20 9.54
N SER A 157 1.16 4.43 10.08
CA SER A 157 1.07 4.64 11.53
C SER A 157 -0.14 3.94 12.11
N ARG A 158 -1.30 4.07 11.48
CA ARG A 158 -2.53 3.42 11.91
C ARG A 158 -2.50 1.89 11.71
N VAL A 159 -1.94 1.42 10.60
CA VAL A 159 -1.78 -0.04 10.35
C VAL A 159 -0.92 -0.67 11.45
N PHE A 160 0.21 -0.05 11.80
CA PHE A 160 1.09 -0.58 12.84
C PHE A 160 0.50 -0.49 14.24
N GLU A 161 -0.30 0.53 14.54
CA GLU A 161 -1.07 0.57 15.79
C GLU A 161 -2.01 -0.65 15.91
N GLU A 162 -2.71 -1.01 14.83
CA GLU A 162 -3.58 -2.19 14.81
C GLU A 162 -2.78 -3.52 14.87
N VAL A 163 -1.58 -3.55 14.30
CA VAL A 163 -0.66 -4.71 14.42
C VAL A 163 -0.17 -4.88 15.85
N GLU A 164 0.24 -3.80 16.53
CA GLU A 164 0.67 -3.82 17.93
C GLU A 164 -0.45 -4.29 18.87
N LEU A 165 -1.71 -3.98 18.51
CA LEU A 165 -2.89 -4.41 19.27
C LEU A 165 -3.37 -5.83 18.91
N GLY A 166 -2.69 -6.53 18.00
CA GLY A 166 -3.10 -7.85 17.52
C GLY A 166 -4.38 -7.87 16.68
N VAL A 167 -4.84 -6.70 16.19
CA VAL A 167 -6.05 -6.58 15.36
C VAL A 167 -5.77 -6.92 13.90
N LEU A 168 -4.58 -6.55 13.42
CA LEU A 168 -4.07 -6.89 12.09
C LEU A 168 -2.82 -7.75 12.22
N GLY A 169 -2.75 -8.80 11.41
CA GLY A 169 -1.58 -9.65 11.35
C GLY A 169 -1.88 -11.04 10.79
N PRO A 170 -0.92 -11.98 10.94
CA PRO A 170 -1.10 -13.38 10.56
C PRO A 170 -2.22 -14.04 11.37
N GLU A 171 -3.09 -14.81 10.69
CA GLU A 171 -4.07 -15.70 11.34
C GLU A 171 -3.45 -17.06 11.71
#